data_79a84ebb19f8e1c8847205df290bdc67
#
_entry.id   79a84ebb19f8e1c8847205df290bdc67
#
_cell.length_a   1.000
_cell.length_b   1.000
_cell.length_c   1.000
_cell.angle_alpha   90.00
_cell.angle_beta   90.00
_cell.angle_gamma   90.00
#
_symmetry.space_group_name_H-M   'P 1'
#
loop_
_entity.id
_entity.type
_entity.pdbx_description
1 polymer ?
#
loop_
_entity_poly.entity_id
_entity_poly.type
_entity_poly.pdbx_seq_one_letter_code
_entity_poly.pdbx_strand_id
1 'polypeptide(L)'
;FYKNGQLLVDTDVVTGNHNLGHDTKTGIYAIMYKERNATLVGEDYSSPVKYWMPFYANVGIHDASWRTTFGGSEYLNNGSHGCVNTPEANAEKIFNNIEKGVPVVVY
;
A
#
# COMPACT_ATOMS: atom_id res chain seq x y z
N PHE A 1 1.27 -10.33 -4.60
CA PHE A 1 1.62 -10.94 -3.32
C PHE A 1 1.72 -12.46 -3.48
N TYR A 2 2.87 -12.98 -3.11
CA TYR A 2 3.15 -14.42 -3.14
C TYR A 2 3.26 -14.97 -1.73
N LYS A 3 2.82 -16.19 -1.53
CA LYS A 3 2.98 -16.90 -0.28
C LYS A 3 3.33 -18.36 -0.59
N ASN A 4 4.42 -18.86 0.02
CA ASN A 4 4.92 -20.23 -0.22
C ASN A 4 5.13 -20.53 -1.70
N GLY A 5 5.64 -19.53 -2.46
CA GLY A 5 5.89 -19.66 -3.88
C GLY A 5 4.67 -19.59 -4.78
N GLN A 6 3.48 -19.35 -4.21
CA GLN A 6 2.24 -19.25 -4.98
C GLN A 6 1.72 -17.82 -5.00
N LEU A 7 1.24 -17.39 -6.17
CA LEU A 7 0.59 -16.10 -6.32
C LEU A 7 -0.80 -16.14 -5.67
N LEU A 8 -1.00 -15.35 -4.60
CA LEU A 8 -2.28 -15.25 -3.91
C LEU A 8 -3.09 -14.03 -4.34
N VAL A 9 -2.43 -12.89 -4.55
CA VAL A 9 -3.10 -11.64 -4.92
C VAL A 9 -2.31 -10.96 -6.02
N ASP A 10 -3.00 -10.67 -7.11
CA ASP A 10 -2.53 -9.81 -8.18
C ASP A 10 -3.58 -8.72 -8.36
N THR A 11 -3.24 -7.48 -8.10
CA THR A 11 -4.21 -6.39 -8.07
C THR A 11 -3.62 -5.11 -8.60
N ASP A 12 -4.47 -4.28 -9.21
CA ASP A 12 -4.11 -2.91 -9.51
C ASP A 12 -4.05 -2.13 -8.19
N VAL A 13 -3.10 -1.20 -8.12
CA VAL A 13 -2.88 -0.35 -6.95
C VAL A 13 -2.59 1.08 -7.42
N VAL A 14 -2.53 2.01 -6.48
CA VAL A 14 -2.04 3.36 -6.75
C VAL A 14 -0.89 3.67 -5.81
N THR A 15 0.28 3.90 -6.39
CA THR A 15 1.51 4.25 -5.67
C THR A 15 1.66 5.76 -5.51
N GLY A 16 2.81 6.21 -5.03
CA GLY A 16 3.07 7.62 -4.79
C GLY A 16 2.95 8.49 -6.03
N ASN A 17 2.44 9.71 -5.85
CA ASN A 17 2.21 10.66 -6.95
C ASN A 17 3.54 11.09 -7.57
N HIS A 18 3.80 10.63 -8.79
CA HIS A 18 5.04 10.87 -9.50
C HIS A 18 5.26 12.36 -9.79
N ASN A 19 4.24 13.04 -10.30
CA ASN A 19 4.37 14.45 -10.71
C ASN A 19 4.51 15.41 -9.54
N LEU A 20 4.14 15.00 -8.32
CA LEU A 20 4.34 15.77 -7.09
C LEU A 20 5.58 15.32 -6.31
N GLY A 21 6.38 14.40 -6.84
CA GLY A 21 7.57 13.90 -6.18
C GLY A 21 7.31 12.98 -5.00
N HIS A 22 6.13 12.38 -4.92
CA HIS A 22 5.73 11.46 -3.84
C HIS A 22 5.92 9.99 -4.21
N ASP A 23 6.77 9.66 -5.18
CA ASP A 23 7.00 8.29 -5.61
C ASP A 23 7.24 7.34 -4.45
N THR A 24 6.62 6.15 -4.53
CA THR A 24 7.00 5.04 -3.65
C THR A 24 8.43 4.64 -4.02
N LYS A 25 9.34 4.75 -3.06
CA LYS A 25 10.78 4.59 -3.35
C LYS A 25 11.12 3.14 -3.66
N THR A 26 11.92 2.96 -4.71
CA THR A 26 12.42 1.63 -5.09
C THR A 26 13.34 1.08 -4.00
N GLY A 27 13.32 -0.23 -3.83
CA GLY A 27 14.14 -0.89 -2.83
C GLY A 27 13.56 -2.24 -2.41
N ILE A 28 14.28 -2.86 -1.48
CA ILE A 28 13.85 -4.12 -0.87
C ILE A 28 13.59 -3.83 0.60
N TYR A 29 12.38 -4.10 1.04
CA TYR A 29 11.91 -3.84 2.40
C TYR A 29 11.32 -5.10 2.99
N ALA A 30 10.87 -5.02 4.24
CA ALA A 30 10.12 -6.09 4.89
C ALA A 30 8.92 -5.49 5.63
N ILE A 31 7.82 -6.22 5.68
CA ILE A 31 6.65 -5.80 6.47
C ILE A 31 7.07 -5.66 7.93
N MET A 32 6.86 -4.48 8.51
CA MET A 32 7.28 -4.17 9.88
C MET A 32 6.28 -4.68 10.91
N TYR A 33 5.00 -4.53 10.63
CA TYR A 33 3.87 -5.03 11.43
C TYR A 33 2.60 -4.91 10.60
N LYS A 34 1.48 -5.33 11.15
CA LYS A 34 0.16 -5.07 10.55
C LYS A 34 -0.83 -4.65 11.63
N GLU A 35 -1.74 -3.75 11.27
CA GLU A 35 -2.68 -3.17 12.20
C GLU A 35 -4.05 -2.99 11.54
N ARG A 36 -5.12 -3.35 12.27
CA ARG A 36 -6.49 -3.08 11.83
C ARG A 36 -6.94 -1.72 12.31
N ASN A 37 -7.78 -1.06 11.50
CA ASN A 37 -8.44 0.20 11.90
C ASN A 37 -7.44 1.27 12.35
N ALA A 38 -6.42 1.47 11.53
CA ALA A 38 -5.42 2.51 11.76
C ALA A 38 -5.87 3.84 11.16
N THR A 39 -5.35 4.94 11.71
CA THR A 39 -5.52 6.26 11.12
C THR A 39 -4.17 6.76 10.64
N LEU A 40 -4.07 7.03 9.33
CA LEU A 40 -2.84 7.53 8.71
C LEU A 40 -2.88 9.05 8.73
N VAL A 41 -1.90 9.67 9.40
CA VAL A 41 -1.85 11.12 9.59
C VAL A 41 -0.62 11.69 8.92
N GLY A 42 -0.81 12.70 8.06
CA GLY A 42 0.23 13.51 7.46
C GLY A 42 -0.01 14.98 7.76
N GLU A 43 0.81 15.88 7.18
CA GLU A 43 0.71 17.31 7.41
C GLU A 43 -0.67 17.88 7.02
N ASP A 44 -1.22 17.36 5.92
CA ASP A 44 -2.44 17.86 5.31
C ASP A 44 -3.53 16.80 5.16
N TYR A 45 -3.39 15.64 5.83
CA TYR A 45 -4.40 14.59 5.74
C TYR A 45 -4.50 13.78 7.03
N SER A 46 -5.68 13.19 7.21
CA SER A 46 -5.96 12.18 8.23
C SER A 46 -6.92 11.18 7.61
N SER A 47 -6.45 9.95 7.37
CA SER A 47 -7.19 8.95 6.61
C SER A 47 -7.35 7.67 7.43
N PRO A 48 -8.58 7.29 7.81
CA PRO A 48 -8.81 6.00 8.42
C PRO A 48 -8.70 4.89 7.39
N VAL A 49 -8.01 3.81 7.75
CA VAL A 49 -7.89 2.62 6.91
C VAL A 49 -8.23 1.39 7.75
N LYS A 50 -8.72 0.33 7.09
CA LYS A 50 -9.07 -0.91 7.78
C LYS A 50 -7.87 -1.83 7.95
N TYR A 51 -6.94 -1.79 6.99
CA TYR A 51 -5.78 -2.67 6.93
C TYR A 51 -4.53 -1.86 6.68
N TRP A 52 -3.60 -1.87 7.62
CA TRP A 52 -2.34 -1.14 7.54
C TRP A 52 -1.17 -2.10 7.63
N MET A 53 -0.32 -2.10 6.63
CA MET A 53 0.83 -2.99 6.52
C MET A 53 2.06 -2.18 6.11
N PRO A 54 2.72 -1.50 7.07
CA PRO A 54 3.88 -0.65 6.76
C PRO A 54 5.13 -1.49 6.47
N PHE A 55 5.95 -0.99 5.56
CA PHE A 55 7.23 -1.62 5.23
C PHE A 55 8.41 -0.63 5.26
N TYR A 56 8.16 0.67 5.34
CA TYR A 56 9.22 1.66 5.44
C TYR A 56 8.69 2.96 6.05
N ALA A 57 9.19 3.33 7.24
CA ALA A 57 8.74 4.54 7.95
C ALA A 57 7.21 4.64 7.97
N ASN A 58 6.63 5.68 7.37
CA ASN A 58 5.18 5.85 7.26
C ASN A 58 4.63 5.39 5.91
N VAL A 59 5.38 4.56 5.19
CA VAL A 59 4.98 4.03 3.89
C VAL A 59 4.58 2.57 4.04
N GLY A 60 3.43 2.21 3.51
CA GLY A 60 2.94 0.84 3.59
C GLY A 60 1.82 0.56 2.60
N ILE A 61 1.32 -0.65 2.69
CA ILE A 61 0.18 -1.12 1.90
C ILE A 61 -1.07 -0.92 2.74
N HIS A 62 -2.13 -0.34 2.16
CA HIS A 62 -3.40 -0.18 2.85
C HIS A 62 -4.57 -0.09 1.86
N ASP A 63 -5.78 -0.29 2.37
CA ASP A 63 -7.00 -0.04 1.62
C ASP A 63 -7.22 1.47 1.44
N ALA A 64 -7.98 1.84 0.42
CA ALA A 64 -8.26 3.24 0.11
C ALA A 64 -9.72 3.39 -0.33
N SER A 65 -10.62 3.47 0.62
CA SER A 65 -12.06 3.56 0.36
C SER A 65 -12.48 4.85 -0.37
N TRP A 66 -11.65 5.88 -0.29
CA TRP A 66 -11.90 7.15 -0.98
C TRP A 66 -11.58 7.10 -2.49
N ARG A 67 -11.05 5.98 -2.95
CA ARG A 67 -10.58 5.84 -4.33
C ARG A 67 -11.45 4.85 -5.09
N THR A 68 -11.85 5.20 -6.32
CA THR A 68 -12.65 4.31 -7.18
C THR A 68 -11.87 3.79 -8.38
N THR A 69 -10.74 4.41 -8.70
CA THR A 69 -9.90 4.03 -9.85
C THR A 69 -8.50 3.65 -9.39
N PHE A 70 -8.04 2.48 -9.83
CA PHE A 70 -6.72 1.95 -9.50
C PHE A 70 -6.00 1.54 -10.78
N GLY A 71 -4.66 1.49 -10.70
CA GLY A 71 -3.83 1.02 -11.80
C GLY A 71 -3.59 2.05 -12.90
N GLY A 72 -3.05 1.60 -14.01
CA GLY A 72 -2.75 2.44 -15.16
C GLY A 72 -1.84 3.60 -14.82
N SER A 73 -2.20 4.81 -15.24
CA SER A 73 -1.43 6.03 -15.00
C SER A 73 -1.94 6.87 -13.81
N GLU A 74 -2.77 6.31 -12.94
CA GLU A 74 -3.30 7.04 -11.77
C GLU A 74 -2.18 7.62 -10.90
N TYR A 75 -1.06 6.91 -10.74
CA TYR A 75 0.07 7.36 -9.93
C TYR A 75 0.74 8.65 -10.44
N LEU A 76 0.52 9.04 -11.68
CA LEU A 76 1.16 10.22 -12.25
C LEU A 76 0.61 11.53 -11.66
N ASN A 77 -0.71 11.66 -11.58
CA ASN A 77 -1.36 12.89 -11.12
C ASN A 77 -2.27 12.69 -9.91
N ASN A 78 -2.81 11.49 -9.73
CA ASN A 78 -3.73 11.15 -8.63
C ASN A 78 -3.12 10.14 -7.66
N GLY A 79 -1.81 10.06 -7.61
CA GLY A 79 -1.10 9.13 -6.72
C GLY A 79 -1.21 9.49 -5.25
N SER A 80 -0.77 8.58 -4.42
CA SER A 80 -0.72 8.74 -2.97
C SER A 80 0.48 9.60 -2.54
N HIS A 81 0.71 9.73 -1.24
CA HIS A 81 1.89 10.39 -0.67
C HIS A 81 3.07 9.40 -0.49
N GLY A 82 3.03 8.26 -1.15
CA GLY A 82 4.08 7.23 -1.11
C GLY A 82 3.57 5.84 -0.76
N CYS A 83 2.43 5.74 -0.07
CA CYS A 83 1.82 4.46 0.25
C CYS A 83 1.22 3.77 -0.97
N VAL A 84 1.05 2.46 -0.87
CA VAL A 84 0.44 1.64 -1.90
C VAL A 84 -1.05 1.51 -1.60
N ASN A 85 -1.87 2.31 -2.28
CA ASN A 85 -3.32 2.27 -2.15
C ASN A 85 -3.87 1.06 -2.91
N THR A 86 -4.59 0.21 -2.21
CA THR A 86 -5.04 -1.09 -2.70
C THR A 86 -6.56 -1.20 -2.57
N PRO A 87 -7.26 -1.81 -3.56
CA PRO A 87 -8.70 -2.09 -3.40
C PRO A 87 -8.96 -2.87 -2.11
N GLU A 88 -10.02 -2.50 -1.39
CA GLU A 88 -10.27 -3.01 -0.04
C GLU A 88 -10.28 -4.53 0.06
N ALA A 89 -11.00 -5.22 -0.84
CA ALA A 89 -11.08 -6.68 -0.81
C ALA A 89 -9.72 -7.34 -0.98
N ASN A 90 -8.86 -6.76 -1.81
CA ASN A 90 -7.51 -7.27 -2.06
C ASN A 90 -6.58 -6.94 -0.90
N ALA A 91 -6.70 -5.75 -0.31
CA ALA A 91 -5.97 -5.38 0.90
C ALA A 91 -6.31 -6.32 2.06
N GLU A 92 -7.59 -6.68 2.22
CA GLU A 92 -8.03 -7.64 3.23
C GLU A 92 -7.38 -9.01 3.01
N LYS A 93 -7.37 -9.50 1.77
CA LYS A 93 -6.79 -10.81 1.46
C LYS A 93 -5.28 -10.81 1.74
N ILE A 94 -4.57 -9.75 1.38
CA ILE A 94 -3.15 -9.61 1.69
C ILE A 94 -2.96 -9.60 3.21
N PHE A 95 -3.72 -8.78 3.92
CA PHE A 95 -3.61 -8.64 5.38
C PHE A 95 -3.80 -9.97 6.09
N ASN A 96 -4.77 -10.76 5.67
CA ASN A 96 -5.06 -12.06 6.29
C ASN A 96 -3.98 -13.11 6.03
N ASN A 97 -3.10 -12.89 5.07
CA ASN A 97 -2.09 -13.86 4.64
C ASN A 97 -0.65 -13.39 4.80
N ILE A 98 -0.42 -12.10 5.03
CA ILE A 98 0.91 -11.54 5.19
C ILE A 98 1.32 -11.53 6.66
N GLU A 99 2.64 -11.59 6.92
CA GLU A 99 3.18 -11.53 8.26
C GLU A 99 4.37 -10.58 8.33
N LYS A 100 4.72 -10.19 9.57
CA LYS A 100 5.93 -9.40 9.82
C LYS A 100 7.14 -10.11 9.23
N GLY A 101 7.97 -9.35 8.53
CA GLY A 101 9.19 -9.87 7.92
C GLY A 101 9.04 -10.30 6.47
N VAL A 102 7.82 -10.38 5.93
CA VAL A 102 7.62 -10.72 4.52
C VAL A 102 8.28 -9.66 3.64
N PRO A 103 9.13 -10.04 2.66
CA PRO A 103 9.80 -9.08 1.80
C PRO A 103 8.83 -8.29 0.93
N VAL A 104 9.13 -7.01 0.76
CA VAL A 104 8.43 -6.11 -0.17
C VAL A 104 9.47 -5.56 -1.14
N VAL A 105 9.27 -5.82 -2.42
CA VAL A 105 10.16 -5.33 -3.48
C VAL A 105 9.44 -4.26 -4.27
N VAL A 106 10.01 -3.07 -4.30
CA VAL A 106 9.52 -1.93 -5.09
C VAL A 106 10.52 -1.64 -6.20
N TYR A 107 10.04 -1.71 -7.44
CA TYR A 107 10.90 -1.52 -8.61
C TYR A 107 10.25 -0.62 -9.67
#